data_50b0f8c38ed4e5064de320935fd36172
#
_entry.id   50b0f8c38ed4e5064de320935fd36172
#
_cell.length_a   1.000
_cell.length_b   1.000
_cell.length_c   1.000
_cell.angle_alpha   90.00
_cell.angle_beta   90.00
_cell.angle_gamma   90.00
#
_symmetry.space_group_name_H-M   'P 1'
#
loop_
_entity.id
_entity.type
_entity.pdbx_description
1 polymer ?
#
loop_
_entity_poly.entity_id
_entity_poly.type
_entity_poly.pdbx_seq_one_letter_code
_entity_poly.pdbx_strand_id
1 'polypeptide(L)'
;MKQIHVPAVNARYWTGITLASVFGTNLGDFYAHESGLGLGLGLAVLFGLAVICFVAERFDTRQHEGWYWLVIILIRTGATNIADYLAFRLRVPSVALGVGLCVLLAGLAWRTHFLANARRSEVDGRALPDTDAVYWLAMLTAGVLGTVLGDDASHLMGLKEAATSTVVLLLVSLFLVRNTWSVMAYWAVVAVARTAGTAVGDLLAESRKLHLGLTRSTFLTGIAFVLVLLVWRSWGRPRLGPAATQEG
;
A
#
# COMPACT_ATOMS: atom_id res chain seq x y z
N MET A 1 21.75 -9.75 2.41
CA MET A 1 21.13 -8.47 2.81
C MET A 1 20.00 -8.83 3.75
N LYS A 2 19.90 -8.16 4.92
CA LYS A 2 18.78 -8.37 5.84
C LYS A 2 17.53 -7.84 5.13
N GLN A 3 16.53 -8.69 4.95
CA GLN A 3 15.30 -8.31 4.23
C GLN A 3 14.32 -7.66 5.22
N ILE A 4 13.63 -6.60 4.80
CA ILE A 4 12.52 -6.02 5.57
C ILE A 4 11.49 -7.12 5.81
N HIS A 5 11.10 -7.32 7.06
CA HIS A 5 10.15 -8.36 7.43
C HIS A 5 8.76 -8.00 6.89
N VAL A 6 8.30 -8.72 5.88
CA VAL A 6 6.91 -8.63 5.41
C VAL A 6 6.01 -9.25 6.47
N PRO A 7 4.98 -8.54 6.90
CA PRO A 7 3.95 -9.13 7.75
C PRO A 7 3.31 -10.34 7.08
N ALA A 8 2.88 -11.32 7.87
CA ALA A 8 2.16 -12.48 7.35
C ALA A 8 0.92 -12.02 6.55
N VAL A 9 0.81 -12.46 5.28
CA VAL A 9 -0.28 -12.06 4.38
C VAL A 9 -1.57 -12.79 4.79
N ASN A 10 -2.35 -12.10 5.60
CA ASN A 10 -3.64 -12.53 6.13
C ASN A 10 -4.63 -11.35 6.13
N ALA A 11 -5.79 -11.50 6.75
CA ALA A 11 -6.78 -10.43 6.83
C ALA A 11 -6.22 -9.13 7.43
N ARG A 12 -5.29 -9.22 8.41
CA ARG A 12 -4.64 -8.05 9.02
C ARG A 12 -3.79 -7.30 7.99
N TYR A 13 -3.00 -8.05 7.22
CA TYR A 13 -2.18 -7.48 6.15
C TYR A 13 -3.04 -6.71 5.14
N TRP A 14 -4.14 -7.31 4.66
CA TRP A 14 -5.01 -6.69 3.67
C TRP A 14 -5.73 -5.46 4.20
N THR A 15 -6.18 -5.50 5.44
CA THR A 15 -6.73 -4.30 6.10
C THR A 15 -5.67 -3.20 6.23
N GLY A 16 -4.44 -3.56 6.65
CA GLY A 16 -3.32 -2.62 6.76
C GLY A 16 -2.96 -1.99 5.42
N ILE A 17 -2.84 -2.78 4.34
CA ILE A 17 -2.54 -2.30 2.98
C ILE A 17 -3.66 -1.36 2.48
N THR A 18 -4.93 -1.71 2.71
CA THR A 18 -6.07 -0.88 2.30
C THR A 18 -6.08 0.45 3.05
N LEU A 19 -5.96 0.42 4.38
CA LEU A 19 -5.90 1.65 5.19
C LEU A 19 -4.67 2.51 4.85
N ALA A 20 -3.50 1.88 4.65
CA ALA A 20 -2.31 2.57 4.16
C ALA A 20 -2.52 3.19 2.78
N SER A 21 -3.36 2.58 1.93
CA SER A 21 -3.69 3.14 0.63
C SER A 21 -4.59 4.38 0.75
N VAL A 22 -5.63 4.33 1.58
CA VAL A 22 -6.49 5.49 1.86
C VAL A 22 -5.70 6.63 2.48
N PHE A 23 -4.94 6.34 3.55
CA PHE A 23 -4.14 7.35 4.23
C PHE A 23 -3.06 7.94 3.33
N GLY A 24 -2.34 7.09 2.59
CA GLY A 24 -1.24 7.55 1.75
C GLY A 24 -1.70 8.35 0.52
N THR A 25 -2.92 8.12 -0.02
CA THR A 25 -3.52 8.99 -1.02
C THR A 25 -3.76 10.38 -0.43
N ASN A 26 -4.55 10.48 0.63
CA ASN A 26 -4.85 11.76 1.28
C ASN A 26 -3.59 12.50 1.73
N LEU A 27 -2.57 11.77 2.22
CA LEU A 27 -1.29 12.36 2.61
C LEU A 27 -0.51 12.85 1.39
N GLY A 28 -0.59 12.15 0.25
CA GLY A 28 0.02 12.57 -1.00
C GLY A 28 -0.55 13.89 -1.50
N ASP A 29 -1.86 13.97 -1.55
CA ASP A 29 -2.60 15.18 -1.97
C ASP A 29 -2.37 16.34 -1.00
N PHE A 30 -2.45 16.07 0.32
CA PHE A 30 -2.14 17.07 1.35
C PHE A 30 -0.72 17.62 1.18
N TYR A 31 0.24 16.73 0.94
CA TYR A 31 1.62 17.11 0.76
C TYR A 31 1.85 17.93 -0.51
N ALA A 32 1.21 17.54 -1.61
CA ALA A 32 1.32 18.22 -2.89
C ALA A 32 0.66 19.61 -2.90
N HIS A 33 -0.51 19.75 -2.24
CA HIS A 33 -1.35 20.94 -2.40
C HIS A 33 -1.35 21.87 -1.17
N GLU A 34 -1.22 21.34 0.04
CA GLU A 34 -1.32 22.13 1.28
C GLU A 34 0.02 22.37 1.98
N SER A 35 1.08 21.57 1.72
CA SER A 35 2.37 21.72 2.39
C SER A 35 3.22 22.91 1.91
N GLY A 36 2.90 23.48 0.75
CA GLY A 36 3.69 24.52 0.11
C GLY A 36 5.00 24.05 -0.55
N LEU A 37 5.35 22.77 -0.46
CA LEU A 37 6.58 22.21 -1.05
C LEU A 37 6.45 21.95 -2.56
N GLY A 38 5.23 21.71 -3.03
CA GLY A 38 4.96 21.33 -4.40
C GLY A 38 5.47 19.93 -4.76
N LEU A 39 5.05 19.44 -5.93
CA LEU A 39 5.28 18.04 -6.34
C LEU A 39 6.78 17.65 -6.43
N GLY A 40 7.63 18.51 -7.02
CA GLY A 40 9.03 18.14 -7.26
C GLY A 40 9.87 18.03 -6.00
N LEU A 41 9.84 19.07 -5.14
CA LEU A 41 10.56 19.05 -3.87
C LEU A 41 9.93 18.03 -2.92
N GLY A 42 8.60 17.89 -2.98
CA GLY A 42 7.87 16.88 -2.22
C GLY A 42 8.36 15.46 -2.50
N LEU A 43 8.48 15.08 -3.77
CA LEU A 43 9.03 13.78 -4.16
C LEU A 43 10.48 13.58 -3.69
N ALA A 44 11.32 14.62 -3.77
CA ALA A 44 12.71 14.55 -3.29
C ALA A 44 12.77 14.30 -1.78
N VAL A 45 11.92 14.97 -1.00
CA VAL A 45 11.83 14.76 0.46
C VAL A 45 11.34 13.36 0.79
N LEU A 46 10.28 12.86 0.12
CA LEU A 46 9.77 11.51 0.33
C LEU A 46 10.81 10.44 -0.03
N PHE A 47 11.56 10.64 -1.11
CA PHE A 47 12.67 9.77 -1.49
C PHE A 47 13.77 9.79 -0.42
N GLY A 48 14.16 10.96 0.07
CA GLY A 48 15.12 11.10 1.16
C GLY A 48 14.69 10.38 2.44
N LEU A 49 13.41 10.53 2.82
CA LEU A 49 12.84 9.81 3.96
C LEU A 49 12.84 8.29 3.75
N ALA A 50 12.51 7.82 2.54
CA ALA A 50 12.58 6.39 2.23
C ALA A 50 14.01 5.86 2.37
N VAL A 51 15.01 6.58 1.84
CA VAL A 51 16.43 6.22 2.01
C VAL A 51 16.83 6.18 3.48
N ILE A 52 16.42 7.18 4.28
CA ILE A 52 16.67 7.20 5.73
C ILE A 52 16.05 5.98 6.41
N CYS A 53 14.81 5.63 6.07
CA CYS A 53 14.16 4.43 6.61
C CYS A 53 14.92 3.14 6.27
N PHE A 54 15.35 2.98 5.01
CA PHE A 54 16.14 1.82 4.60
C PHE A 54 17.51 1.75 5.30
N VAL A 55 18.14 2.90 5.53
CA VAL A 55 19.42 2.97 6.27
C VAL A 55 19.19 2.68 7.75
N ALA A 56 18.20 3.32 8.37
CA ALA A 56 17.90 3.13 9.78
C ALA A 56 17.53 1.67 10.12
N GLU A 57 16.77 1.00 9.25
CA GLU A 57 16.44 -0.41 9.43
C GLU A 57 17.68 -1.32 9.47
N ARG A 58 18.74 -0.99 8.72
CA ARG A 58 19.99 -1.78 8.75
C ARG A 58 20.69 -1.76 10.11
N PHE A 59 20.52 -0.68 10.88
CA PHE A 59 21.06 -0.55 12.21
C PHE A 59 20.12 -1.10 13.30
N ASP A 60 18.85 -1.37 12.96
CA ASP A 60 17.92 -1.95 13.90
C ASP A 60 18.16 -3.46 14.02
N THR A 61 18.49 -3.90 15.24
CA THR A 61 18.70 -5.30 15.56
C THR A 61 17.40 -6.05 15.83
N ARG A 62 16.30 -5.32 16.03
CA ARG A 62 14.98 -5.88 16.33
C ARG A 62 14.21 -6.11 15.03
N GLN A 63 13.64 -7.29 14.89
CA GLN A 63 12.74 -7.60 13.79
C GLN A 63 11.33 -7.14 14.16
N HIS A 64 10.88 -6.01 13.63
CA HIS A 64 9.49 -5.58 13.78
C HIS A 64 8.93 -5.01 12.46
N GLU A 65 7.63 -5.21 12.28
CA GLU A 65 6.90 -4.83 11.07
C GLU A 65 6.78 -3.30 10.87
N GLY A 66 7.21 -2.50 11.86
CA GLY A 66 7.07 -1.04 11.83
C GLY A 66 7.77 -0.40 10.63
N TRP A 67 8.98 -0.88 10.28
CA TRP A 67 9.72 -0.40 9.12
C TRP A 67 8.99 -0.68 7.81
N TYR A 68 8.40 -1.87 7.68
CA TYR A 68 7.60 -2.23 6.52
C TYR A 68 6.45 -1.24 6.32
N TRP A 69 5.65 -1.00 7.36
CA TRP A 69 4.50 -0.10 7.28
C TRP A 69 4.89 1.34 7.02
N LEU A 70 6.00 1.79 7.58
CA LEU A 70 6.53 3.14 7.31
C LEU A 70 6.91 3.31 5.84
N VAL A 71 7.66 2.35 5.28
CA VAL A 71 8.03 2.37 3.85
C VAL A 71 6.80 2.27 2.96
N ILE A 72 5.79 1.46 3.32
CA ILE A 72 4.52 1.37 2.59
C ILE A 72 3.82 2.73 2.50
N ILE A 73 3.76 3.50 3.60
CA ILE A 73 3.16 4.85 3.59
C ILE A 73 3.97 5.80 2.70
N LEU A 74 5.30 5.82 2.84
CA LEU A 74 6.16 6.67 2.02
C LEU A 74 6.02 6.37 0.52
N ILE A 75 6.04 5.09 0.15
CA ILE A 75 5.83 4.65 -1.23
C ILE A 75 4.44 5.05 -1.72
N ARG A 76 3.41 4.90 -0.90
CA ARG A 76 2.04 5.21 -1.30
C ARG A 76 1.85 6.72 -1.50
N THR A 77 2.35 7.53 -0.57
CA THR A 77 2.36 9.00 -0.68
C THR A 77 3.11 9.45 -1.94
N GLY A 78 4.30 8.89 -2.18
CA GLY A 78 5.08 9.18 -3.38
C GLY A 78 4.41 8.72 -4.67
N ALA A 79 3.68 7.60 -4.65
CA ALA A 79 2.97 7.07 -5.81
C ALA A 79 1.85 8.01 -6.26
N THR A 80 1.07 8.61 -5.35
CA THR A 80 0.07 9.63 -5.65
C THR A 80 0.73 10.82 -6.34
N ASN A 81 1.79 11.39 -5.73
CA ASN A 81 2.51 12.52 -6.32
C ASN A 81 3.15 12.20 -7.70
N ILE A 82 3.60 10.96 -7.93
CA ILE A 82 4.11 10.53 -9.24
C ILE A 82 2.97 10.46 -10.26
N ALA A 83 1.81 9.89 -9.88
CA ALA A 83 0.63 9.83 -10.75
C ALA A 83 0.22 11.25 -11.18
N ASP A 84 0.12 12.19 -10.25
CA ASP A 84 -0.21 13.59 -10.52
C ASP A 84 0.82 14.26 -11.40
N TYR A 85 2.10 14.01 -11.16
CA TYR A 85 3.17 14.55 -11.99
C TYR A 85 3.07 14.06 -13.44
N LEU A 86 2.81 12.78 -13.63
CA LEU A 86 2.65 12.19 -14.97
C LEU A 86 1.38 12.69 -15.67
N ALA A 87 0.26 12.75 -14.95
CA ALA A 87 -1.02 13.17 -15.50
C ALA A 87 -1.07 14.68 -15.79
N PHE A 88 -0.69 15.51 -14.82
CA PHE A 88 -0.89 16.97 -14.91
C PHE A 88 0.32 17.72 -15.45
N ARG A 89 1.54 17.31 -15.05
CA ARG A 89 2.76 18.01 -15.50
C ARG A 89 3.25 17.54 -16.86
N LEU A 90 3.31 16.21 -17.07
CA LEU A 90 3.72 15.62 -18.34
C LEU A 90 2.54 15.41 -19.31
N ARG A 91 1.30 15.59 -18.84
CA ARG A 91 0.08 15.45 -19.63
C ARG A 91 -0.04 14.10 -20.34
N VAL A 92 0.41 13.04 -19.71
CA VAL A 92 0.26 11.69 -20.25
C VAL A 92 -1.23 11.29 -20.16
N PRO A 93 -1.84 10.86 -21.29
CA PRO A 93 -3.25 10.42 -21.26
C PRO A 93 -3.46 9.28 -20.25
N SER A 94 -4.52 9.34 -19.44
CA SER A 94 -4.77 8.39 -18.36
C SER A 94 -4.83 6.94 -18.86
N VAL A 95 -5.46 6.70 -20.01
CA VAL A 95 -5.53 5.38 -20.65
C VAL A 95 -4.14 4.84 -20.99
N ALA A 96 -3.27 5.67 -21.59
CA ALA A 96 -1.91 5.25 -21.94
C ALA A 96 -1.08 4.97 -20.69
N LEU A 97 -1.25 5.80 -19.65
CA LEU A 97 -0.59 5.65 -18.35
C LEU A 97 -1.06 4.37 -17.66
N GLY A 98 -2.38 4.15 -17.59
CA GLY A 98 -2.97 2.95 -17.00
C GLY A 98 -2.50 1.67 -17.70
N VAL A 99 -2.55 1.62 -19.04
CA VAL A 99 -2.09 0.45 -19.80
C VAL A 99 -0.58 0.23 -19.60
N GLY A 100 0.24 1.28 -19.69
CA GLY A 100 1.69 1.18 -19.47
C GLY A 100 2.05 0.66 -18.08
N LEU A 101 1.36 1.16 -17.05
CA LEU A 101 1.56 0.71 -15.66
C LEU A 101 1.05 -0.72 -15.43
N CYS A 102 -0.06 -1.14 -16.07
CA CYS A 102 -0.52 -2.52 -16.04
C CYS A 102 0.51 -3.47 -16.64
N VAL A 103 1.07 -3.14 -17.81
CA VAL A 103 2.11 -3.95 -18.47
C VAL A 103 3.38 -4.01 -17.60
N LEU A 104 3.81 -2.87 -17.05
CA LEU A 104 4.97 -2.82 -16.16
C LEU A 104 4.73 -3.67 -14.89
N LEU A 105 3.59 -3.52 -14.23
CA LEU A 105 3.25 -4.30 -13.04
C LEU A 105 3.19 -5.80 -13.36
N ALA A 106 2.58 -6.19 -14.49
CA ALA A 106 2.53 -7.58 -14.92
C ALA A 106 3.93 -8.16 -15.17
N GLY A 107 4.83 -7.40 -15.80
CA GLY A 107 6.23 -7.81 -16.00
C GLY A 107 7.00 -7.97 -14.68
N LEU A 108 6.83 -7.04 -13.74
CA LEU A 108 7.43 -7.12 -12.40
C LEU A 108 6.85 -8.29 -11.60
N ALA A 109 5.54 -8.50 -11.65
CA ALA A 109 4.86 -9.63 -11.01
C ALA A 109 5.34 -10.97 -11.59
N TRP A 110 5.49 -11.06 -12.90
CA TRP A 110 6.05 -12.24 -13.57
C TRP A 110 7.47 -12.53 -13.10
N ARG A 111 8.32 -11.50 -13.02
CA ARG A 111 9.68 -11.64 -12.52
C ARG A 111 9.70 -12.10 -11.06
N THR A 112 8.90 -11.52 -10.19
CA THR A 112 8.81 -11.95 -8.78
C THR A 112 8.28 -13.37 -8.65
N HIS A 113 7.31 -13.77 -9.49
CA HIS A 113 6.81 -15.14 -9.55
C HIS A 113 7.91 -16.15 -9.96
N PHE A 114 8.67 -15.83 -11.01
CA PHE A 114 9.75 -16.68 -11.51
C PHE A 114 10.84 -16.87 -10.45
N LEU A 115 11.27 -15.78 -9.79
CA LEU A 115 12.27 -15.84 -8.72
C LEU A 115 11.78 -16.58 -7.48
N ALA A 116 10.50 -16.39 -7.09
CA ALA A 116 9.90 -17.12 -5.98
C ALA A 116 9.84 -18.63 -6.25
N ASN A 117 9.50 -19.03 -7.48
CA ASN A 117 9.50 -20.45 -7.86
C ASN A 117 10.90 -21.06 -7.90
N ALA A 118 11.91 -20.30 -8.31
CA ALA A 118 13.31 -20.75 -8.33
C ALA A 118 13.88 -20.94 -6.90
N ARG A 119 13.36 -20.20 -5.92
CA ARG A 119 13.78 -20.27 -4.51
C ARG A 119 12.87 -21.15 -3.64
N ARG A 120 11.88 -21.81 -4.22
CA ARG A 120 10.96 -22.69 -3.50
C ARG A 120 11.70 -23.91 -2.95
N SER A 121 12.43 -23.70 -1.87
CA SER A 121 12.84 -24.72 -0.92
C SER A 121 11.93 -24.58 0.32
N GLU A 122 10.95 -25.45 0.39
CA GLU A 122 10.37 -26.12 1.57
C GLU A 122 9.87 -25.36 2.81
N VAL A 123 9.44 -24.12 2.77
CA VAL A 123 8.76 -23.55 3.95
C VAL A 123 7.36 -23.04 3.60
N ASP A 124 6.35 -23.71 4.15
CA ASP A 124 4.94 -23.28 4.24
C ASP A 124 4.14 -22.92 2.98
N GLY A 125 4.23 -23.66 1.88
CA GLY A 125 3.13 -23.73 0.90
C GLY A 125 2.62 -22.43 0.23
N ARG A 126 2.98 -21.24 0.72
CA ARG A 126 2.57 -19.93 0.21
C ARG A 126 3.76 -19.18 -0.38
N ALA A 127 3.86 -19.15 -1.70
CA ALA A 127 4.86 -18.35 -2.39
C ALA A 127 4.48 -16.86 -2.30
N LEU A 128 5.09 -16.14 -1.36
CA LEU A 128 5.04 -14.69 -1.29
C LEU A 128 6.30 -14.10 -1.95
N PRO A 129 6.21 -12.91 -2.56
CA PRO A 129 7.40 -12.27 -3.12
C PRO A 129 8.36 -11.82 -2.01
N ASP A 130 9.65 -12.03 -2.22
CA ASP A 130 10.70 -11.46 -1.36
C ASP A 130 10.70 -9.94 -1.44
N THR A 131 10.98 -9.24 -0.33
CA THR A 131 11.09 -7.77 -0.29
C THR A 131 12.42 -7.27 -0.83
N ASP A 132 12.70 -7.58 -2.08
CA ASP A 132 13.82 -7.06 -2.81
C ASP A 132 13.48 -5.72 -3.52
N ALA A 133 14.43 -5.18 -4.28
CA ALA A 133 14.20 -3.95 -5.04
C ALA A 133 13.05 -4.08 -6.06
N VAL A 134 12.85 -5.28 -6.62
CA VAL A 134 11.76 -5.54 -7.58
C VAL A 134 10.41 -5.51 -6.88
N TYR A 135 10.32 -6.04 -5.67
CA TYR A 135 9.13 -5.93 -4.83
C TYR A 135 8.73 -4.47 -4.57
N TRP A 136 9.69 -3.64 -4.15
CA TRP A 136 9.42 -2.23 -3.86
C TRP A 136 9.05 -1.44 -5.12
N LEU A 137 9.69 -1.76 -6.25
CA LEU A 137 9.32 -1.17 -7.53
C LEU A 137 7.90 -1.60 -7.97
N ALA A 138 7.55 -2.87 -7.81
CA ALA A 138 6.20 -3.36 -8.09
C ALA A 138 5.16 -2.71 -7.15
N MET A 139 5.51 -2.52 -5.86
CA MET A 139 4.66 -1.85 -4.89
C MET A 139 4.41 -0.37 -5.24
N LEU A 140 5.46 0.34 -5.70
CA LEU A 140 5.35 1.70 -6.21
C LEU A 140 4.50 1.76 -7.49
N THR A 141 4.78 0.88 -8.44
CA THR A 141 4.02 0.78 -9.71
C THR A 141 2.53 0.51 -9.45
N ALA A 142 2.22 -0.44 -8.55
CA ALA A 142 0.85 -0.71 -8.14
C ALA A 142 0.20 0.49 -7.44
N GLY A 143 0.99 1.28 -6.70
CA GLY A 143 0.55 2.53 -6.09
C GLY A 143 0.15 3.58 -7.12
N VAL A 144 1.03 3.86 -8.11
CA VAL A 144 0.77 4.81 -9.20
C VAL A 144 -0.42 4.35 -10.03
N LEU A 145 -0.46 3.07 -10.41
CA LEU A 145 -1.60 2.49 -11.13
C LEU A 145 -2.91 2.65 -10.35
N GLY A 146 -2.88 2.37 -9.04
CA GLY A 146 -4.05 2.49 -8.19
C GLY A 146 -4.59 3.92 -8.10
N THR A 147 -3.72 4.94 -8.08
CA THR A 147 -4.12 6.35 -8.16
C THR A 147 -4.79 6.62 -9.50
N VAL A 148 -4.13 6.32 -10.63
CA VAL A 148 -4.69 6.57 -11.96
C VAL A 148 -6.05 5.91 -12.16
N LEU A 149 -6.19 4.64 -11.77
CA LEU A 149 -7.47 3.92 -11.91
C LEU A 149 -8.53 4.39 -10.91
N GLY A 150 -8.15 4.83 -9.72
CA GLY A 150 -9.07 5.39 -8.72
C GLY A 150 -9.64 6.72 -9.16
N ASP A 151 -8.77 7.61 -9.65
CA ASP A 151 -9.15 8.93 -10.18
C ASP A 151 -10.04 8.78 -11.43
N ASP A 152 -9.65 7.93 -12.37
CA ASP A 152 -10.48 7.65 -13.55
C ASP A 152 -11.86 7.10 -13.15
N ALA A 153 -11.93 6.19 -12.18
CA ALA A 153 -13.19 5.67 -11.66
C ALA A 153 -14.03 6.78 -11.00
N SER A 154 -13.41 7.65 -10.19
CA SER A 154 -14.06 8.77 -9.52
C SER A 154 -14.60 9.79 -10.52
N HIS A 155 -13.86 10.05 -11.60
CA HIS A 155 -14.30 10.95 -12.68
C HIS A 155 -15.45 10.34 -13.52
N LEU A 156 -15.40 9.03 -13.79
CA LEU A 156 -16.39 8.37 -14.67
C LEU A 156 -17.71 8.06 -13.94
N MET A 157 -17.65 7.63 -12.69
CA MET A 157 -18.83 7.13 -11.96
C MET A 157 -19.28 8.06 -10.83
N GLY A 158 -18.43 9.00 -10.41
CA GLY A 158 -18.62 9.78 -9.19
C GLY A 158 -17.98 9.14 -7.96
N LEU A 159 -17.63 9.97 -6.97
CA LEU A 159 -16.82 9.58 -5.79
C LEU A 159 -17.42 8.42 -5.01
N LYS A 160 -18.73 8.43 -4.76
CA LYS A 160 -19.41 7.41 -3.94
C LYS A 160 -19.46 6.07 -4.67
N GLU A 161 -19.84 6.09 -5.92
CA GLU A 161 -19.98 4.92 -6.79
C GLU A 161 -18.62 4.27 -7.05
N ALA A 162 -17.58 5.07 -7.30
CA ALA A 162 -16.20 4.62 -7.45
C ALA A 162 -15.68 3.95 -6.17
N ALA A 163 -15.83 4.60 -5.01
CA ALA A 163 -15.43 4.03 -3.74
C ALA A 163 -16.17 2.72 -3.44
N THR A 164 -17.49 2.68 -3.67
CA THR A 164 -18.29 1.48 -3.40
C THR A 164 -17.91 0.33 -4.33
N SER A 165 -17.82 0.57 -5.65
CA SER A 165 -17.52 -0.48 -6.64
C SER A 165 -16.11 -1.02 -6.48
N THR A 166 -15.12 -0.18 -6.20
CA THR A 166 -13.72 -0.61 -6.01
C THR A 166 -13.53 -1.38 -4.69
N VAL A 167 -14.23 -1.00 -3.61
CA VAL A 167 -14.25 -1.78 -2.36
C VAL A 167 -14.92 -3.14 -2.57
N VAL A 168 -16.05 -3.20 -3.28
CA VAL A 168 -16.71 -4.48 -3.62
C VAL A 168 -15.77 -5.34 -4.45
N LEU A 169 -15.09 -4.77 -5.46
CA LEU A 169 -14.11 -5.48 -6.27
C LEU A 169 -12.97 -6.04 -5.42
N LEU A 170 -12.47 -5.27 -4.43
CA LEU A 170 -11.45 -5.73 -3.49
C LEU A 170 -11.94 -6.93 -2.67
N LEU A 171 -13.14 -6.84 -2.09
CA LEU A 171 -13.70 -7.93 -1.30
C LEU A 171 -13.91 -9.20 -2.13
N VAL A 172 -14.42 -9.07 -3.35
CA VAL A 172 -14.58 -10.18 -4.30
C VAL A 172 -13.22 -10.77 -4.66
N SER A 173 -12.22 -9.94 -4.98
CA SER A 173 -10.87 -10.40 -5.29
C SER A 173 -10.24 -11.18 -4.13
N LEU A 174 -10.34 -10.68 -2.91
CA LEU A 174 -9.87 -11.38 -1.70
C LEU A 174 -10.60 -12.71 -1.49
N PHE A 175 -11.90 -12.75 -1.73
CA PHE A 175 -12.68 -13.97 -1.62
C PHE A 175 -12.26 -15.03 -2.65
N LEU A 176 -12.09 -14.63 -3.91
CA LEU A 176 -11.69 -15.53 -4.99
C LEU A 176 -10.30 -16.13 -4.79
N VAL A 177 -9.35 -15.33 -4.31
CA VAL A 177 -7.96 -15.80 -4.17
C VAL A 177 -7.66 -16.47 -2.83
N ARG A 178 -8.60 -16.49 -1.89
CA ARG A 178 -8.37 -17.01 -0.52
C ARG A 178 -7.78 -18.42 -0.46
N ASN A 179 -8.12 -19.27 -1.43
CA ASN A 179 -7.68 -20.68 -1.49
C ASN A 179 -6.61 -20.93 -2.57
N THR A 180 -6.32 -19.95 -3.42
CA THR A 180 -5.47 -20.10 -4.62
C THR A 180 -4.38 -19.01 -4.65
N TRP A 181 -3.71 -18.81 -3.53
CA TRP A 181 -2.66 -17.78 -3.45
C TRP A 181 -1.51 -18.08 -4.40
N SER A 182 -1.24 -17.15 -5.27
CA SER A 182 -0.04 -17.10 -6.10
C SER A 182 0.55 -15.70 -6.06
N VAL A 183 1.81 -15.56 -6.46
CA VAL A 183 2.47 -14.24 -6.55
C VAL A 183 1.72 -13.31 -7.50
N MET A 184 1.17 -13.85 -8.59
CA MET A 184 0.36 -13.06 -9.54
C MET A 184 -0.94 -12.57 -8.90
N ALA A 185 -1.64 -13.46 -8.18
CA ALA A 185 -2.86 -13.10 -7.43
C ALA A 185 -2.57 -12.04 -6.36
N TYR A 186 -1.43 -12.15 -5.66
CA TYR A 186 -0.99 -11.15 -4.69
C TYR A 186 -0.90 -9.76 -5.34
N TRP A 187 -0.19 -9.63 -6.47
CA TRP A 187 -0.04 -8.32 -7.13
C TRP A 187 -1.33 -7.77 -7.70
N ALA A 188 -2.21 -8.64 -8.23
CA ALA A 188 -3.54 -8.25 -8.68
C ALA A 188 -4.37 -7.67 -7.52
N VAL A 189 -4.40 -8.35 -6.37
CA VAL A 189 -5.12 -7.84 -5.18
C VAL A 189 -4.48 -6.57 -4.64
N VAL A 190 -3.15 -6.45 -4.66
CA VAL A 190 -2.47 -5.18 -4.27
C VAL A 190 -2.93 -4.03 -5.18
N ALA A 191 -2.96 -4.23 -6.51
CA ALA A 191 -3.43 -3.19 -7.44
C ALA A 191 -4.88 -2.77 -7.13
N VAL A 192 -5.79 -3.74 -6.93
CA VAL A 192 -7.19 -3.46 -6.57
C VAL A 192 -7.30 -2.75 -5.22
N ALA A 193 -6.51 -3.15 -4.21
CA ALA A 193 -6.49 -2.49 -2.90
C ALA A 193 -5.98 -1.06 -2.98
N ARG A 194 -5.02 -0.79 -3.90
CA ARG A 194 -4.52 0.57 -4.15
C ARG A 194 -5.57 1.44 -4.82
N THR A 195 -6.27 0.91 -5.83
CA THR A 195 -7.38 1.59 -6.51
C THR A 195 -8.53 1.90 -5.55
N ALA A 196 -8.95 0.91 -4.75
CA ALA A 196 -9.99 1.12 -3.74
C ALA A 196 -9.55 2.15 -2.68
N GLY A 197 -8.27 2.15 -2.29
CA GLY A 197 -7.73 3.12 -1.36
C GLY A 197 -7.77 4.56 -1.89
N THR A 198 -7.45 4.79 -3.17
CA THR A 198 -7.60 6.09 -3.83
C THR A 198 -9.06 6.53 -3.83
N ALA A 199 -9.95 5.74 -4.42
CA ALA A 199 -11.37 6.11 -4.54
C ALA A 199 -12.04 6.38 -3.17
N VAL A 200 -11.67 5.66 -2.11
CA VAL A 200 -12.14 5.93 -0.74
C VAL A 200 -11.49 7.19 -0.19
N GLY A 201 -10.20 7.42 -0.43
CA GLY A 201 -9.48 8.63 -0.04
C GLY A 201 -10.15 9.89 -0.61
N ASP A 202 -10.39 9.90 -1.92
CA ASP A 202 -11.07 10.98 -2.63
C ASP A 202 -12.49 11.21 -2.11
N LEU A 203 -13.24 10.13 -1.87
CA LEU A 203 -14.57 10.24 -1.27
C LEU A 203 -14.53 10.94 0.09
N LEU A 204 -13.55 10.63 0.94
CA LEU A 204 -13.40 11.24 2.26
C LEU A 204 -12.91 12.69 2.18
N ALA A 205 -12.01 12.99 1.25
CA ALA A 205 -11.39 14.30 1.11
C ALA A 205 -12.32 15.30 0.38
N GLU A 206 -12.98 14.87 -0.70
CA GLU A 206 -13.64 15.75 -1.65
C GLU A 206 -15.18 15.76 -1.53
N SER A 207 -15.76 14.77 -0.83
CA SER A 207 -17.21 14.69 -0.73
C SER A 207 -17.79 15.87 0.04
N ARG A 208 -18.58 16.70 -0.67
CA ARG A 208 -19.33 17.83 -0.08
C ARG A 208 -20.29 17.39 1.01
N LYS A 209 -20.79 16.14 0.97
CA LYS A 209 -21.72 15.60 1.97
C LYS A 209 -21.04 15.25 3.28
N LEU A 210 -19.78 14.86 3.23
CA LEU A 210 -19.01 14.48 4.43
C LEU A 210 -18.39 15.69 5.14
N HIS A 211 -18.19 16.81 4.44
CA HIS A 211 -17.61 18.05 4.97
C HIS A 211 -16.29 17.86 5.74
N LEU A 212 -15.51 16.80 5.40
CA LEU A 212 -14.23 16.53 6.07
C LEU A 212 -13.13 17.43 5.51
N GLY A 213 -13.04 17.52 4.20
CA GLY A 213 -11.91 18.16 3.51
C GLY A 213 -10.62 17.35 3.63
N LEU A 214 -9.61 17.74 2.86
CA LEU A 214 -8.36 17.00 2.73
C LEU A 214 -7.60 16.89 4.05
N THR A 215 -7.41 17.99 4.77
CA THR A 215 -6.66 18.01 6.03
C THR A 215 -7.27 17.05 7.07
N ARG A 216 -8.58 17.13 7.32
CA ARG A 216 -9.23 16.29 8.33
C ARG A 216 -9.27 14.82 7.92
N SER A 217 -9.52 14.53 6.63
CA SER A 217 -9.52 13.16 6.13
C SER A 217 -8.13 12.52 6.24
N THR A 218 -7.06 13.27 5.98
CA THR A 218 -5.68 12.82 6.17
C THR A 218 -5.41 12.46 7.62
N PHE A 219 -5.74 13.33 8.58
CA PHE A 219 -5.55 13.04 10.01
C PHE A 219 -6.38 11.84 10.48
N LEU A 220 -7.66 11.77 10.12
CA LEU A 220 -8.55 10.68 10.53
C LEU A 220 -8.09 9.32 9.98
N THR A 221 -7.72 9.27 8.70
CA THR A 221 -7.24 8.03 8.07
C THR A 221 -5.87 7.61 8.60
N GLY A 222 -4.99 8.56 8.90
CA GLY A 222 -3.71 8.31 9.56
C GLY A 222 -3.88 7.76 10.98
N ILE A 223 -4.76 8.36 11.78
CA ILE A 223 -5.09 7.86 13.13
C ILE A 223 -5.68 6.46 13.04
N ALA A 224 -6.65 6.22 12.14
CA ALA A 224 -7.25 4.91 11.96
C ALA A 224 -6.21 3.85 11.58
N PHE A 225 -5.30 4.16 10.66
CA PHE A 225 -4.20 3.27 10.27
C PHE A 225 -3.30 2.92 11.46
N VAL A 226 -2.83 3.93 12.21
CA VAL A 226 -1.96 3.72 13.37
C VAL A 226 -2.65 2.92 14.46
N LEU A 227 -3.91 3.24 14.78
CA LEU A 227 -4.70 2.52 15.79
C LEU A 227 -4.86 1.04 15.44
N VAL A 228 -5.18 0.74 14.17
CA VAL A 228 -5.30 -0.65 13.70
C VAL A 228 -3.97 -1.41 13.87
N LEU A 229 -2.84 -0.80 13.50
CA LEU A 229 -1.52 -1.43 13.70
C LEU A 229 -1.20 -1.65 15.18
N LEU A 230 -1.52 -0.70 16.05
CA LEU A 230 -1.28 -0.80 17.51
C LEU A 230 -2.15 -1.90 18.15
N VAL A 231 -3.43 -1.94 17.81
CA VAL A 231 -4.36 -2.99 18.28
C VAL A 231 -3.84 -4.36 17.87
N TRP A 232 -3.39 -4.52 16.63
CA TRP A 232 -2.88 -5.82 16.17
C TRP A 232 -1.56 -6.23 16.82
N ARG A 233 -0.69 -5.26 17.10
CA ARG A 233 0.53 -5.51 17.85
C ARG A 233 0.23 -6.03 19.26
N SER A 234 -0.83 -5.52 19.91
CA SER A 234 -1.23 -5.97 21.25
C SER A 234 -1.84 -7.38 21.24
N TRP A 235 -2.55 -7.75 20.16
CA TRP A 235 -3.19 -9.08 20.05
C TRP A 235 -2.24 -10.18 19.59
N GLY A 236 -1.13 -9.81 18.90
CA GLY A 236 -0.12 -10.77 18.40
C GLY A 236 0.93 -11.21 19.42
N ARG A 237 0.95 -10.65 20.62
CA ARG A 237 1.84 -11.13 21.70
C ARG A 237 1.30 -12.46 22.23
N PRO A 238 2.08 -13.57 22.22
CA PRO A 238 1.71 -14.75 22.96
C PRO A 238 1.43 -14.32 24.41
N ARG A 239 0.24 -14.62 24.93
CA ARG A 239 0.03 -14.57 26.38
C ARG A 239 0.99 -15.61 26.96
N LEU A 240 2.10 -15.15 27.52
CA LEU A 240 2.92 -16.00 28.37
C LEU A 240 1.99 -16.48 29.48
N GLY A 241 1.55 -17.73 29.40
CA GLY A 241 0.85 -18.37 30.49
C GLY A 241 1.71 -18.25 31.76
N PRO A 242 1.10 -18.24 32.97
CA PRO A 242 1.86 -18.22 34.20
C PRO A 242 2.87 -19.37 34.15
N ALA A 243 4.15 -19.04 34.39
CA ALA A 243 5.20 -20.03 34.49
C ALA A 243 4.70 -21.12 35.45
N ALA A 244 4.56 -22.34 34.96
CA ALA A 244 4.32 -23.47 35.81
C ALA A 244 5.50 -23.52 36.80
N THR A 245 5.23 -23.19 38.06
CA THR A 245 6.14 -23.43 39.15
C THR A 245 6.42 -24.93 39.14
N GLN A 246 7.60 -25.30 38.66
CA GLN A 246 8.12 -26.64 38.93
C GLN A 246 8.41 -26.70 40.41
N GLU A 247 7.43 -27.21 41.17
CA GLU A 247 7.65 -27.82 42.46
C GLU A 247 8.14 -29.24 42.18
N GLY A 248 9.30 -29.56 42.71
CA GLY A 248 9.86 -30.90 42.73
C GLY A 248 11.19 -30.92 43.40
#